data_57945b2aaca6abfd0cc06b5fc1053cb2
#
_entry.id   57945b2aaca6abfd0cc06b5fc1053cb2
#
_cell.length_a   1.000
_cell.length_b   1.000
_cell.length_c   1.000
_cell.angle_alpha   90.00
_cell.angle_beta   90.00
_cell.angle_gamma   90.00
#
_symmetry.space_group_name_H-M   'P 1'
#
loop_
_entity.id
_entity.type
_entity.pdbx_description
1 polymer ?
#
loop_
_entity_poly.entity_id
_entity_poly.type
_entity_poly.pdbx_seq_one_letter_code
_entity_poly.pdbx_strand_id
1 'polypeptide(L)'
;YIGYKEKEIVYKGEAELNVQLNENVQELQEVQVIAYGATKKVTVTGAMSSITANDVLKSPVSSIGNALAGKMPGLSAIQTSGQPGGDDPTVYVRGVGSLNESMSQPLFLVDGVERSFFQLDPNEVEDITVLKDASATAVFGVRGANGVILVTTKRGQEGKAKVSFSTSFALQTPTRLPEFANSYEYAMAYNNAQLHDGYTEDQLSFKPEAIEAFRTHSNPIAYPDMDWMDYLVRNTALQTQHNMTISGGSQKVRYFASLGVFTQDGLFNCYQKDYDDNYSYNRYNYRLNLDIDLTKTTQFRMN
;
A
#
# COMPACT_ATOMS: atom_id res chain seq x y z
N TYR A 1 -20.24 -34.23 8.04
CA TYR A 1 -20.64 -33.91 6.68
C TYR A 1 -20.41 -32.41 6.47
N ILE A 2 -19.75 -32.05 5.39
CA ILE A 2 -19.48 -30.64 5.07
C ILE A 2 -20.80 -29.92 4.84
N GLY A 3 -21.05 -28.80 5.56
CA GLY A 3 -22.29 -28.02 5.45
C GLY A 3 -23.34 -28.33 6.54
N TYR A 4 -23.05 -29.19 7.49
CA TYR A 4 -23.96 -29.48 8.60
C TYR A 4 -23.29 -29.22 9.95
N LYS A 5 -24.09 -28.84 10.97
CA LYS A 5 -23.60 -28.67 12.34
C LYS A 5 -23.19 -30.03 12.91
N GLU A 6 -22.04 -30.03 13.61
CA GLU A 6 -21.57 -31.18 14.34
C GLU A 6 -22.63 -31.60 15.41
N LYS A 7 -23.00 -32.89 15.44
CA LYS A 7 -23.96 -33.43 16.38
C LYS A 7 -23.41 -34.73 16.97
N GLU A 8 -23.12 -34.70 18.23
CA GLU A 8 -22.74 -35.89 18.97
C GLU A 8 -23.99 -36.67 19.43
N ILE A 9 -24.02 -37.97 19.16
CA ILE A 9 -25.09 -38.84 19.56
C ILE A 9 -24.48 -40.01 20.30
N VAL A 10 -24.95 -40.27 21.51
CA VAL A 10 -24.55 -41.43 22.30
C VAL A 10 -25.34 -42.63 21.80
N TYR A 11 -24.67 -43.60 21.19
CA TYR A 11 -25.27 -44.84 20.74
C TYR A 11 -25.65 -45.72 21.92
N LYS A 12 -26.93 -46.08 22.02
CA LYS A 12 -27.48 -46.92 23.12
C LYS A 12 -27.82 -48.32 22.70
N GLY A 13 -27.34 -48.81 21.53
CA GLY A 13 -27.60 -50.17 21.05
C GLY A 13 -28.86 -50.29 20.18
N GLU A 14 -29.34 -49.20 19.59
CA GLU A 14 -30.52 -49.20 18.71
C GLU A 14 -30.17 -49.84 17.36
N ALA A 15 -31.11 -50.64 16.81
CA ALA A 15 -30.92 -51.37 15.54
C ALA A 15 -30.87 -50.43 14.31
N GLU A 16 -31.51 -49.27 14.38
CA GLU A 16 -31.49 -48.22 13.34
C GLU A 16 -31.32 -46.86 14.01
N LEU A 17 -30.32 -46.09 13.56
CA LEU A 17 -30.06 -44.74 14.05
C LEU A 17 -30.46 -43.72 12.99
N ASN A 18 -31.59 -43.08 13.13
CA ASN A 18 -32.05 -42.00 12.27
C ASN A 18 -31.55 -40.66 12.80
N VAL A 19 -30.54 -40.09 12.16
CA VAL A 19 -29.92 -38.81 12.54
C VAL A 19 -30.37 -37.72 11.61
N GLN A 20 -31.14 -36.77 12.11
CA GLN A 20 -31.38 -35.51 11.44
C GLN A 20 -30.22 -34.55 11.71
N LEU A 21 -29.53 -34.17 10.65
CA LEU A 21 -28.48 -33.14 10.68
C LEU A 21 -29.10 -31.76 10.35
N ASN A 22 -28.80 -30.77 11.17
CA ASN A 22 -29.18 -29.40 10.88
C ASN A 22 -28.11 -28.77 9.99
N GLU A 23 -28.51 -28.16 8.90
CA GLU A 23 -27.62 -27.44 8.03
C GLU A 23 -26.84 -26.36 8.82
N ASN A 24 -25.55 -26.34 8.67
CA ASN A 24 -24.71 -25.27 9.20
C ASN A 24 -24.74 -24.13 8.19
N VAL A 25 -25.83 -23.38 8.16
CA VAL A 25 -25.92 -22.13 7.44
C VAL A 25 -25.12 -21.08 8.22
N GLN A 26 -23.82 -21.30 8.38
CA GLN A 26 -22.88 -20.20 8.42
C GLN A 26 -22.72 -19.74 6.97
N GLU A 27 -23.75 -19.09 6.43
CA GLU A 27 -23.54 -18.07 5.43
C GLU A 27 -22.56 -17.10 6.07
N LEU A 28 -21.31 -17.14 5.67
CA LEU A 28 -20.46 -16.00 5.70
C LEU A 28 -21.20 -14.94 4.86
N GLN A 29 -22.03 -14.15 5.54
CA GLN A 29 -22.69 -13.00 4.92
C GLN A 29 -21.57 -12.01 4.69
N GLU A 30 -20.85 -12.20 3.58
CA GLU A 30 -19.90 -11.22 3.08
C GLU A 30 -20.73 -10.00 2.68
N VAL A 31 -20.87 -9.09 3.63
CA VAL A 31 -21.58 -7.83 3.46
C VAL A 31 -20.62 -6.88 2.78
N GLN A 32 -20.98 -6.42 1.60
CA GLN A 32 -20.20 -5.46 0.85
C GLN A 32 -20.81 -4.06 1.02
N VAL A 33 -19.97 -3.08 1.34
CA VAL A 33 -20.41 -1.69 1.45
C VAL A 33 -20.60 -1.12 0.05
N ILE A 34 -21.79 -0.58 -0.23
CA ILE A 34 -22.12 0.10 -1.48
C ILE A 34 -22.57 1.50 -1.14
N ALA A 35 -21.87 2.51 -1.66
CA ALA A 35 -22.25 3.91 -1.51
C ALA A 35 -22.55 4.26 -0.03
N TYR A 36 -23.79 4.57 0.29
CA TYR A 36 -24.22 4.92 1.65
C TYR A 36 -24.88 3.78 2.41
N GLY A 37 -24.70 2.53 1.97
CA GLY A 37 -25.33 1.36 2.59
C GLY A 37 -24.49 0.09 2.50
N ALA A 38 -24.89 -0.92 3.25
CA ALA A 38 -24.31 -2.25 3.19
C ALA A 38 -25.29 -3.22 2.53
N THR A 39 -24.85 -3.94 1.50
CA THR A 39 -25.66 -4.92 0.78
C THR A 39 -24.93 -6.25 0.71
N LYS A 40 -25.67 -7.35 0.66
CA LYS A 40 -25.07 -8.67 0.47
C LYS A 40 -24.37 -8.74 -0.88
N LYS A 41 -23.16 -9.28 -0.94
CA LYS A 41 -22.36 -9.41 -2.18
C LYS A 41 -23.13 -10.05 -3.33
N VAL A 42 -24.00 -11.01 -3.01
CA VAL A 42 -24.83 -11.73 -3.99
C VAL A 42 -25.87 -10.86 -4.69
N THR A 43 -26.27 -9.73 -4.11
CA THR A 43 -27.30 -8.83 -4.67
C THR A 43 -26.74 -7.66 -5.46
N VAL A 44 -25.43 -7.57 -5.60
CA VAL A 44 -24.78 -6.49 -6.31
C VAL A 44 -24.64 -6.84 -7.79
N THR A 45 -25.23 -6.05 -8.66
CA THR A 45 -25.25 -6.25 -10.13
C THR A 45 -24.15 -5.52 -10.87
N GLY A 46 -23.38 -4.63 -10.22
CA GLY A 46 -22.27 -3.87 -10.82
C GLY A 46 -20.93 -4.58 -10.75
N ALA A 47 -20.00 -4.26 -11.69
CA ALA A 47 -18.63 -4.77 -11.64
C ALA A 47 -17.87 -4.10 -10.49
N MET A 48 -17.67 -4.86 -9.41
CA MET A 48 -16.92 -4.46 -8.23
C MET A 48 -15.76 -5.41 -7.97
N SER A 49 -14.70 -4.88 -7.37
CA SER A 49 -13.61 -5.69 -6.83
C SER A 49 -13.39 -5.28 -5.39
N SER A 50 -13.27 -6.24 -4.50
CA SER A 50 -12.95 -6.00 -3.10
C SER A 50 -11.71 -6.78 -2.68
N ILE A 51 -10.98 -6.24 -1.74
CA ILE A 51 -9.82 -6.84 -1.10
C ILE A 51 -9.93 -6.65 0.41
N THR A 52 -9.64 -7.69 1.16
CA THR A 52 -9.68 -7.64 2.61
C THR A 52 -8.40 -7.08 3.21
N ALA A 53 -8.47 -6.61 4.46
CA ALA A 53 -7.30 -6.16 5.22
C ALA A 53 -6.18 -7.19 5.25
N ASN A 54 -6.51 -8.49 5.39
CA ASN A 54 -5.52 -9.55 5.43
C ASN A 54 -4.69 -9.64 4.14
N ASP A 55 -5.27 -9.34 3.00
CA ASP A 55 -4.54 -9.35 1.73
C ASP A 55 -3.67 -8.12 1.56
N VAL A 56 -4.07 -6.98 2.11
CA VAL A 56 -3.26 -5.76 2.16
C VAL A 56 -2.04 -5.97 3.07
N LEU A 57 -2.25 -6.55 4.26
CA LEU A 57 -1.20 -6.83 5.25
C LEU A 57 -0.09 -7.79 4.77
N LYS A 58 -0.36 -8.61 3.74
CA LYS A 58 0.66 -9.48 3.14
C LYS A 58 1.77 -8.72 2.41
N SER A 59 1.57 -7.44 2.13
CA SER A 59 2.55 -6.57 1.45
C SER A 59 3.06 -5.53 2.44
N PRO A 60 4.32 -5.62 2.89
CA PRO A 60 4.91 -4.67 3.83
C PRO A 60 5.32 -3.38 3.10
N VAL A 61 4.34 -2.57 2.70
CA VAL A 61 4.53 -1.29 2.01
C VAL A 61 4.15 -0.12 2.91
N SER A 62 4.76 1.02 2.69
CA SER A 62 4.52 2.28 3.41
C SER A 62 3.12 2.85 3.12
N SER A 63 2.70 2.79 1.86
CA SER A 63 1.40 3.28 1.38
C SER A 63 0.48 2.11 1.02
N ILE A 64 -0.76 2.14 1.52
CA ILE A 64 -1.77 1.11 1.17
C ILE A 64 -2.03 1.08 -0.35
N GLY A 65 -1.94 2.23 -1.03
CA GLY A 65 -2.12 2.30 -2.47
C GLY A 65 -1.17 1.37 -3.24
N ASN A 66 0.08 1.26 -2.80
CA ASN A 66 1.06 0.36 -3.38
C ASN A 66 0.71 -1.12 -3.16
N ALA A 67 0.08 -1.45 -2.01
CA ALA A 67 -0.38 -2.81 -1.74
C ALA A 67 -1.52 -3.27 -2.66
N LEU A 68 -2.26 -2.34 -3.28
CA LEU A 68 -3.37 -2.65 -4.18
C LEU A 68 -2.91 -2.97 -5.59
N ALA A 69 -1.68 -2.57 -5.96
CA ALA A 69 -1.11 -2.81 -7.29
C ALA A 69 -1.11 -4.32 -7.61
N GLY A 70 -1.69 -4.69 -8.75
CA GLY A 70 -1.76 -6.09 -9.20
C GLY A 70 -2.73 -7.00 -8.44
N LYS A 71 -3.35 -6.54 -7.33
CA LYS A 71 -4.29 -7.35 -6.53
C LYS A 71 -5.76 -7.14 -6.91
N MET A 72 -6.07 -6.02 -7.50
CA MET A 72 -7.45 -5.66 -7.86
C MET A 72 -7.60 -5.54 -9.39
N PRO A 73 -8.37 -6.43 -10.06
CA PRO A 73 -8.59 -6.33 -11.49
C PRO A 73 -9.18 -4.98 -11.89
N GLY A 74 -8.59 -4.33 -12.90
CA GLY A 74 -9.04 -3.03 -13.41
C GLY A 74 -8.61 -1.82 -12.58
N LEU A 75 -7.73 -2.01 -11.59
CA LEU A 75 -7.07 -0.94 -10.86
C LEU A 75 -5.58 -0.96 -11.25
N SER A 76 -5.07 0.17 -11.68
CA SER A 76 -3.64 0.39 -11.89
C SER A 76 -3.12 1.41 -10.88
N ALA A 77 -1.98 1.12 -10.28
CA ALA A 77 -1.28 2.01 -9.38
C ALA A 77 0.13 2.21 -9.89
N ILE A 78 0.54 3.45 -10.06
CA ILE A 78 1.86 3.82 -10.59
C ILE A 78 2.59 4.59 -9.50
N GLN A 79 3.62 3.98 -8.96
CA GLN A 79 4.52 4.64 -8.01
C GLN A 79 5.62 5.36 -8.78
N THR A 80 5.72 6.67 -8.64
CA THR A 80 6.69 7.52 -9.34
C THR A 80 7.93 7.82 -8.50
N SER A 81 7.83 7.65 -7.18
CA SER A 81 8.92 7.91 -6.24
C SER A 81 9.03 6.77 -5.23
N GLY A 82 10.27 6.46 -4.82
CA GLY A 82 10.57 5.57 -3.70
C GLY A 82 11.03 6.32 -2.45
N GLN A 83 10.88 7.66 -2.44
CA GLN A 83 11.25 8.48 -1.30
C GLN A 83 10.37 8.16 -0.09
N PRO A 84 10.93 7.96 1.10
CA PRO A 84 10.16 7.77 2.31
C PRO A 84 9.12 8.88 2.52
N GLY A 85 7.84 8.50 2.67
CA GLY A 85 6.73 9.44 2.82
C GLY A 85 6.27 10.16 1.55
N GLY A 86 6.97 10.01 0.44
CA GLY A 86 6.64 10.55 -0.88
C GLY A 86 6.38 9.46 -1.92
N ASP A 87 6.00 8.27 -1.47
CA ASP A 87 5.84 7.05 -2.27
C ASP A 87 4.38 6.68 -2.54
N ASP A 88 3.45 7.60 -2.29
CA ASP A 88 2.05 7.40 -2.63
C ASP A 88 1.87 7.23 -4.15
N PRO A 89 1.16 6.18 -4.60
CA PRO A 89 0.98 5.93 -6.02
C PRO A 89 -0.12 6.81 -6.60
N THR A 90 0.00 7.12 -7.89
CA THR A 90 -1.15 7.59 -8.66
C THR A 90 -2.00 6.37 -9.06
N VAL A 91 -3.29 6.42 -8.73
CA VAL A 91 -4.21 5.30 -8.91
C VAL A 91 -5.22 5.63 -9.99
N TYR A 92 -5.47 4.68 -10.90
CA TYR A 92 -6.48 4.77 -11.96
C TYR A 92 -7.38 3.54 -11.96
N VAL A 93 -8.67 3.76 -12.23
CA VAL A 93 -9.63 2.68 -12.44
C VAL A 93 -9.95 2.58 -13.92
N ARG A 94 -9.68 1.39 -14.51
CA ARG A 94 -9.81 1.12 -15.97
C ARG A 94 -8.90 1.97 -16.87
N GLY A 95 -7.80 2.49 -16.32
CA GLY A 95 -6.82 3.29 -17.04
C GLY A 95 -7.05 4.79 -16.98
N VAL A 96 -6.26 5.52 -17.75
CA VAL A 96 -6.31 7.00 -17.80
C VAL A 96 -7.44 7.43 -18.73
N GLY A 97 -8.44 8.12 -18.20
CA GLY A 97 -9.62 8.56 -18.94
C GLY A 97 -9.50 9.97 -19.53
N SER A 98 -8.49 10.75 -19.15
CA SER A 98 -8.29 12.14 -19.58
C SER A 98 -6.82 12.46 -19.73
N LEU A 99 -6.47 13.39 -20.61
CA LEU A 99 -5.11 13.94 -20.74
C LEU A 99 -4.69 14.76 -19.50
N ASN A 100 -5.65 15.18 -18.69
CA ASN A 100 -5.39 15.84 -17.43
C ASN A 100 -5.40 14.78 -16.31
N GLU A 101 -4.25 14.54 -15.70
CA GLU A 101 -4.08 13.52 -14.65
C GLU A 101 -5.02 13.73 -13.46
N SER A 102 -5.20 14.96 -13.02
CA SER A 102 -6.10 15.27 -11.89
C SER A 102 -7.58 14.95 -12.18
N MET A 103 -7.95 14.96 -13.45
CA MET A 103 -9.30 14.59 -13.89
C MET A 103 -9.48 13.09 -14.15
N SER A 104 -8.40 12.31 -14.09
CA SER A 104 -8.41 10.85 -14.31
C SER A 104 -8.41 10.04 -13.03
N GLN A 105 -8.22 10.69 -11.87
CA GLN A 105 -8.17 10.00 -10.58
C GLN A 105 -9.57 9.59 -10.13
N PRO A 106 -9.71 8.42 -9.47
CA PRO A 106 -10.96 8.00 -8.87
C PRO A 106 -11.28 8.82 -7.61
N LEU A 107 -12.53 8.80 -7.21
CA LEU A 107 -12.97 9.37 -5.94
C LEU A 107 -12.59 8.42 -4.79
N PHE A 108 -11.91 8.93 -3.77
CA PHE A 108 -11.56 8.17 -2.57
C PHE A 108 -12.53 8.50 -1.43
N LEU A 109 -13.12 7.47 -0.85
CA LEU A 109 -14.01 7.61 0.30
C LEU A 109 -13.55 6.68 1.43
N VAL A 110 -13.29 7.24 2.59
CA VAL A 110 -13.00 6.49 3.82
C VAL A 110 -14.16 6.65 4.78
N ASP A 111 -14.84 5.56 5.10
CA ASP A 111 -16.08 5.55 5.90
C ASP A 111 -17.15 6.54 5.39
N GLY A 112 -17.21 6.76 4.07
CA GLY A 112 -18.13 7.67 3.41
C GLY A 112 -17.69 9.13 3.33
N VAL A 113 -16.52 9.48 3.86
CA VAL A 113 -15.94 10.82 3.81
C VAL A 113 -14.84 10.85 2.75
N GLU A 114 -14.87 11.88 1.90
CA GLU A 114 -13.84 12.07 0.88
C GLU A 114 -12.52 12.48 1.50
N ARG A 115 -11.55 11.60 1.38
CA ARG A 115 -10.16 11.85 1.79
C ARG A 115 -9.24 10.76 1.23
N SER A 116 -7.94 11.06 1.17
CA SER A 116 -6.92 10.06 0.85
C SER A 116 -6.91 8.94 1.89
N PHE A 117 -6.62 7.71 1.43
CA PHE A 117 -6.48 6.53 2.28
C PHE A 117 -5.05 6.00 2.33
N PHE A 118 -4.13 6.58 1.57
CA PHE A 118 -2.76 6.08 1.42
C PHE A 118 -2.01 6.03 2.74
N GLN A 119 -2.27 7.00 3.61
CA GLN A 119 -1.61 7.14 4.91
C GLN A 119 -2.33 6.39 6.06
N LEU A 120 -3.37 5.61 5.78
CA LEU A 120 -4.02 4.79 6.80
C LEU A 120 -3.09 3.62 7.20
N ASP A 121 -3.23 3.16 8.44
CA ASP A 121 -2.58 1.91 8.84
C ASP A 121 -3.40 0.72 8.28
N PRO A 122 -2.77 -0.24 7.58
CA PRO A 122 -3.46 -1.42 7.08
C PRO A 122 -4.23 -2.19 8.15
N ASN A 123 -3.78 -2.13 9.42
CA ASN A 123 -4.46 -2.77 10.54
C ASN A 123 -5.79 -2.11 10.91
N GLU A 124 -6.03 -0.87 10.48
CA GLU A 124 -7.29 -0.15 10.69
C GLU A 124 -8.34 -0.45 9.63
N VAL A 125 -7.92 -0.97 8.48
CA VAL A 125 -8.80 -1.24 7.34
C VAL A 125 -9.52 -2.58 7.54
N GLU A 126 -10.80 -2.62 7.21
CA GLU A 126 -11.61 -3.84 7.13
C GLU A 126 -11.66 -4.35 5.69
N ASP A 127 -12.06 -3.47 4.76
CA ASP A 127 -12.26 -3.78 3.35
C ASP A 127 -11.95 -2.57 2.47
N ILE A 128 -11.46 -2.84 1.27
CA ILE A 128 -11.31 -1.85 0.20
C ILE A 128 -12.07 -2.34 -1.01
N THR A 129 -13.08 -1.59 -1.42
CA THR A 129 -13.94 -1.91 -2.55
C THR A 129 -13.77 -0.87 -3.66
N VAL A 130 -13.57 -1.33 -4.90
CA VAL A 130 -13.50 -0.47 -6.08
C VAL A 130 -14.76 -0.62 -6.91
N LEU A 131 -15.51 0.47 -7.05
CA LEU A 131 -16.67 0.58 -7.92
C LEU A 131 -16.20 1.06 -9.29
N LYS A 132 -16.42 0.22 -10.32
CA LYS A 132 -15.87 0.46 -11.66
C LYS A 132 -16.94 0.88 -12.67
N ASP A 133 -18.18 0.47 -12.46
CA ASP A 133 -19.26 0.71 -13.40
C ASP A 133 -20.06 1.96 -13.07
N ALA A 134 -20.52 2.63 -14.11
CA ALA A 134 -21.35 3.85 -13.99
C ALA A 134 -22.62 3.60 -13.16
N SER A 135 -23.22 2.42 -13.24
CA SER A 135 -24.38 2.05 -12.41
C SER A 135 -24.07 2.03 -10.91
N ALA A 136 -22.87 1.55 -10.54
CA ALA A 136 -22.41 1.50 -9.15
C ALA A 136 -21.95 2.88 -8.65
N THR A 137 -21.45 3.74 -9.54
CA THR A 137 -20.92 5.08 -9.20
C THR A 137 -21.93 6.20 -9.38
N ALA A 138 -23.12 5.94 -9.95
CA ALA A 138 -24.14 6.93 -10.25
C ALA A 138 -24.56 7.80 -9.05
N VAL A 139 -24.54 7.22 -7.84
CA VAL A 139 -24.86 7.91 -6.58
C VAL A 139 -23.89 9.06 -6.28
N PHE A 140 -22.67 8.99 -6.80
CA PHE A 140 -21.62 9.99 -6.60
C PHE A 140 -21.57 11.05 -7.72
N GLY A 141 -22.47 10.94 -8.70
CA GLY A 141 -22.58 11.87 -9.82
C GLY A 141 -21.29 11.96 -10.64
N VAL A 142 -20.99 13.16 -11.14
CA VAL A 142 -19.80 13.42 -11.99
C VAL A 142 -18.48 13.04 -11.30
N ARG A 143 -18.41 13.15 -9.97
CA ARG A 143 -17.19 12.81 -9.20
C ARG A 143 -16.87 11.33 -9.23
N GLY A 144 -17.86 10.46 -9.43
CA GLY A 144 -17.68 9.02 -9.57
C GLY A 144 -17.38 8.55 -11.00
N ALA A 145 -17.23 9.45 -11.97
CA ALA A 145 -17.07 9.08 -13.39
C ALA A 145 -15.82 8.21 -13.65
N ASN A 146 -14.73 8.45 -12.93
CA ASN A 146 -13.48 7.69 -13.04
C ASN A 146 -13.40 6.50 -12.07
N GLY A 147 -14.54 6.08 -11.51
CA GLY A 147 -14.61 5.07 -10.48
C GLY A 147 -14.53 5.64 -9.07
N VAL A 148 -14.90 4.81 -8.10
CA VAL A 148 -14.89 5.16 -6.67
C VAL A 148 -14.18 4.06 -5.90
N ILE A 149 -13.27 4.44 -5.01
CA ILE A 149 -12.59 3.54 -4.09
C ILE A 149 -13.15 3.80 -2.70
N LEU A 150 -13.84 2.79 -2.19
CA LEU A 150 -14.44 2.79 -0.86
C LEU A 150 -13.50 2.06 0.10
N VAL A 151 -13.08 2.72 1.15
CA VAL A 151 -12.32 2.12 2.24
C VAL A 151 -13.20 2.09 3.47
N THR A 152 -13.43 0.90 3.99
CA THR A 152 -14.15 0.71 5.25
C THR A 152 -13.15 0.41 6.34
N THR A 153 -13.26 1.11 7.46
CA THR A 153 -12.38 0.87 8.61
C THR A 153 -13.02 -0.08 9.61
N LYS A 154 -12.19 -0.78 10.38
CA LYS A 154 -12.61 -1.73 11.40
C LYS A 154 -13.46 -1.04 12.45
N ARG A 155 -14.54 -1.73 12.85
CA ARG A 155 -15.46 -1.29 13.90
C ARG A 155 -15.48 -2.26 15.08
N GLY A 156 -15.94 -1.79 16.21
CA GLY A 156 -16.17 -2.64 17.35
C GLY A 156 -17.26 -3.68 17.08
N GLN A 157 -17.10 -4.84 17.69
CA GLN A 157 -18.09 -5.91 17.68
C GLN A 157 -18.56 -6.20 19.11
N GLU A 158 -19.77 -6.73 19.24
CA GLU A 158 -20.26 -7.20 20.53
C GLU A 158 -19.38 -8.33 21.08
N GLY A 159 -18.97 -8.20 22.32
CA GLY A 159 -18.15 -9.19 22.99
C GLY A 159 -17.12 -8.58 23.95
N LYS A 160 -16.33 -9.46 24.54
CA LYS A 160 -15.25 -9.06 25.45
C LYS A 160 -14.20 -8.23 24.68
N ALA A 161 -13.57 -7.30 25.37
CA ALA A 161 -12.46 -6.53 24.81
C ALA A 161 -11.35 -7.46 24.31
N LYS A 162 -10.96 -7.26 23.04
CA LYS A 162 -9.82 -7.93 22.42
C LYS A 162 -8.73 -6.90 22.20
N VAL A 163 -7.54 -7.19 22.71
CA VAL A 163 -6.35 -6.39 22.47
C VAL A 163 -5.47 -7.19 21.52
N SER A 164 -5.03 -6.55 20.44
CA SER A 164 -4.10 -7.15 19.49
C SER A 164 -2.91 -6.22 19.34
N PHE A 165 -1.72 -6.80 19.32
CA PHE A 165 -0.48 -6.11 19.02
C PHE A 165 0.20 -6.78 17.84
N SER A 166 0.60 -5.99 16.85
CA SER A 166 1.37 -6.46 15.71
C SER A 166 2.62 -5.61 15.53
N THR A 167 3.70 -6.27 15.14
CA THR A 167 4.95 -5.61 14.81
C THR A 167 5.54 -6.25 13.57
N SER A 168 6.10 -5.44 12.69
CA SER A 168 6.80 -5.92 11.50
C SER A 168 8.10 -5.13 11.31
N PHE A 169 9.11 -5.84 10.82
CA PHE A 169 10.38 -5.30 10.41
C PHE A 169 10.61 -5.69 8.96
N ALA A 170 11.00 -4.75 8.14
CA ALA A 170 11.32 -4.99 6.75
C ALA A 170 12.65 -4.33 6.39
N LEU A 171 13.41 -4.97 5.51
CA LEU A 171 14.58 -4.39 4.88
C LEU A 171 14.19 -3.98 3.46
N GLN A 172 14.38 -2.73 3.15
CA GLN A 172 14.18 -2.19 1.82
C GLN A 172 15.50 -2.20 1.06
N THR A 173 15.44 -2.53 -0.21
CA THR A 173 16.59 -2.50 -1.12
C THR A 173 16.19 -1.78 -2.40
N PRO A 174 17.10 -1.06 -3.06
CA PRO A 174 16.82 -0.52 -4.38
C PRO A 174 16.49 -1.65 -5.35
N THR A 175 15.41 -1.53 -6.08
CA THR A 175 15.01 -2.54 -7.08
C THR A 175 15.98 -2.53 -8.25
N ARG A 176 16.42 -1.33 -8.65
CA ARG A 176 17.39 -1.10 -9.72
C ARG A 176 18.04 0.25 -9.51
N LEU A 177 19.35 0.28 -9.61
CA LEU A 177 20.13 1.50 -9.70
C LEU A 177 20.62 1.65 -11.16
N PRO A 178 20.73 2.89 -11.69
CA PRO A 178 21.35 3.11 -12.97
C PRO A 178 22.83 2.77 -12.89
N GLU A 179 23.31 2.07 -13.90
CA GLU A 179 24.76 1.83 -14.07
C GLU A 179 25.31 2.98 -14.92
N PHE A 180 26.26 3.72 -14.38
CA PHE A 180 26.96 4.79 -15.07
C PHE A 180 28.26 4.27 -15.65
N ALA A 181 28.69 4.86 -16.77
CA ALA A 181 30.02 4.64 -17.30
C ALA A 181 31.08 5.10 -16.29
N ASN A 182 32.13 4.32 -16.10
CA ASN A 182 33.28 4.73 -15.35
C ASN A 182 34.05 5.87 -16.06
N SER A 183 35.00 6.50 -15.39
CA SER A 183 35.73 7.66 -15.94
C SER A 183 36.48 7.33 -17.24
N TYR A 184 37.00 6.10 -17.39
CA TYR A 184 37.65 5.66 -18.60
C TYR A 184 36.64 5.50 -19.76
N GLU A 185 35.55 4.81 -19.55
CA GLU A 185 34.49 4.60 -20.55
C GLU A 185 33.90 5.94 -20.99
N TYR A 186 33.62 6.84 -20.02
CA TYR A 186 33.12 8.18 -20.31
C TYR A 186 34.11 8.98 -21.17
N ALA A 187 35.40 9.02 -20.78
CA ALA A 187 36.42 9.75 -21.51
C ALA A 187 36.58 9.25 -22.94
N MET A 188 36.56 7.92 -23.14
CA MET A 188 36.63 7.31 -24.46
C MET A 188 35.40 7.65 -25.32
N ALA A 189 34.19 7.52 -24.76
CA ALA A 189 32.97 7.83 -25.48
C ALA A 189 32.88 9.33 -25.84
N TYR A 190 33.29 10.20 -24.94
CA TYR A 190 33.31 11.64 -25.17
C TYR A 190 34.28 12.04 -26.28
N ASN A 191 35.52 11.53 -26.25
CA ASN A 191 36.51 11.78 -27.30
C ASN A 191 36.03 11.23 -28.66
N ASN A 192 35.42 10.07 -28.68
CA ASN A 192 34.84 9.51 -29.93
C ASN A 192 33.72 10.42 -30.47
N ALA A 193 32.86 10.96 -29.64
CA ALA A 193 31.84 11.91 -30.06
C ALA A 193 32.47 13.17 -30.68
N GLN A 194 33.52 13.74 -30.04
CA GLN A 194 34.23 14.89 -30.57
C GLN A 194 34.87 14.61 -31.93
N LEU A 195 35.49 13.45 -32.13
CA LEU A 195 36.03 13.04 -33.44
C LEU A 195 34.94 12.98 -34.52
N HIS A 196 33.75 12.45 -34.17
CA HIS A 196 32.61 12.43 -35.11
C HIS A 196 32.07 13.83 -35.43
N ASP A 197 32.20 14.78 -34.50
CA ASP A 197 31.84 16.16 -34.72
C ASP A 197 32.94 16.98 -35.49
N GLY A 198 34.03 16.31 -35.91
CA GLY A 198 35.07 16.88 -36.75
C GLY A 198 36.25 17.53 -36.00
N TYR A 199 36.37 17.30 -34.69
CA TYR A 199 37.54 17.72 -33.92
C TYR A 199 38.75 16.87 -34.32
N THR A 200 39.93 17.48 -34.24
CA THR A 200 41.20 16.77 -34.46
C THR A 200 41.70 16.18 -33.13
N GLU A 201 42.62 15.20 -33.19
CA GLU A 201 43.13 14.51 -32.00
C GLU A 201 43.77 15.44 -30.98
N ASP A 202 44.40 16.52 -31.44
CA ASP A 202 44.97 17.56 -30.55
C ASP A 202 43.94 18.43 -29.85
N GLN A 203 42.70 18.44 -30.34
CA GLN A 203 41.57 19.21 -29.78
C GLN A 203 40.73 18.42 -28.80
N LEU A 204 41.00 17.13 -28.67
CA LEU A 204 40.21 16.24 -27.77
C LEU A 204 40.32 16.69 -26.31
N SER A 205 39.19 16.59 -25.61
CA SER A 205 39.07 17.00 -24.21
C SER A 205 39.89 16.12 -23.26
N PHE A 206 39.94 14.84 -23.52
CA PHE A 206 40.72 13.89 -22.72
C PHE A 206 41.97 13.48 -23.49
N LYS A 207 43.12 13.85 -22.96
CA LYS A 207 44.41 13.51 -23.55
C LYS A 207 44.75 12.02 -23.29
N PRO A 208 45.63 11.39 -24.11
CA PRO A 208 46.00 9.98 -23.94
C PRO A 208 46.50 9.65 -22.53
N GLU A 209 47.22 10.58 -21.89
CA GLU A 209 47.74 10.43 -20.53
C GLU A 209 46.60 10.33 -19.49
N ALA A 210 45.52 11.13 -19.65
CA ALA A 210 44.35 11.10 -18.79
C ALA A 210 43.57 9.78 -18.95
N ILE A 211 43.39 9.35 -20.21
CA ILE A 211 42.72 8.09 -20.51
C ILE A 211 43.46 6.90 -19.91
N GLU A 212 44.79 6.88 -20.04
CA GLU A 212 45.62 5.82 -19.46
C GLU A 212 45.59 5.88 -17.92
N ALA A 213 45.58 7.07 -17.33
CA ALA A 213 45.47 7.23 -15.89
C ALA A 213 44.12 6.72 -15.34
N PHE A 214 42.99 7.00 -16.05
CA PHE A 214 41.68 6.43 -15.71
C PHE A 214 41.68 4.90 -15.83
N ARG A 215 42.25 4.37 -16.91
CA ARG A 215 42.32 2.91 -17.16
C ARG A 215 43.12 2.16 -16.11
N THR A 216 44.22 2.76 -15.63
CA THR A 216 45.18 2.12 -14.71
C THR A 216 44.97 2.52 -13.25
N HIS A 217 44.11 3.51 -12.99
CA HIS A 217 43.91 4.14 -11.67
C HIS A 217 45.23 4.62 -11.05
N SER A 218 46.21 5.02 -11.87
CA SER A 218 47.58 5.38 -11.44
C SER A 218 47.65 6.65 -10.61
N ASN A 219 46.69 7.57 -10.77
CA ASN A 219 46.66 8.81 -10.01
C ASN A 219 45.19 9.18 -9.64
N PRO A 220 44.61 8.55 -8.60
CA PRO A 220 43.19 8.73 -8.26
C PRO A 220 42.86 10.12 -7.71
N ILE A 221 43.85 10.96 -7.37
CA ILE A 221 43.62 12.33 -6.92
C ILE A 221 43.45 13.27 -8.12
N ALA A 222 44.30 13.14 -9.15
CA ALA A 222 44.21 13.99 -10.34
C ALA A 222 43.18 13.48 -11.35
N TYR A 223 42.99 12.15 -11.39
CA TYR A 223 42.08 11.44 -12.30
C TYR A 223 41.15 10.52 -11.49
N PRO A 224 40.18 11.08 -10.76
CA PRO A 224 39.28 10.29 -9.93
C PRO A 224 38.34 9.45 -10.78
N ASP A 225 38.11 8.24 -10.33
CA ASP A 225 37.09 7.32 -10.85
C ASP A 225 36.23 6.86 -9.68
N MET A 226 35.07 7.47 -9.53
CA MET A 226 34.21 7.28 -8.38
C MET A 226 32.83 6.81 -8.81
N ASP A 227 32.42 5.66 -8.27
CA ASP A 227 31.02 5.24 -8.38
C ASP A 227 30.17 6.03 -7.38
N TRP A 228 29.50 7.05 -7.89
CA TRP A 228 28.63 7.92 -7.10
C TRP A 228 27.39 7.19 -6.57
N MET A 229 26.92 6.14 -7.26
CA MET A 229 25.76 5.39 -6.79
C MET A 229 26.14 4.54 -5.57
N ASP A 230 27.25 3.83 -5.61
CA ASP A 230 27.75 3.06 -4.47
C ASP A 230 28.14 3.98 -3.29
N TYR A 231 28.68 5.17 -3.58
CA TYR A 231 29.03 6.13 -2.55
C TYR A 231 27.79 6.73 -1.87
N LEU A 232 26.76 7.13 -2.61
CA LEU A 232 25.62 7.88 -2.08
C LEU A 232 24.48 6.99 -1.61
N VAL A 233 24.30 5.80 -2.19
CA VAL A 233 23.13 4.96 -1.96
C VAL A 233 23.48 3.75 -1.10
N ARG A 234 22.69 3.52 -0.07
CA ARG A 234 22.78 2.31 0.76
C ARG A 234 22.13 1.12 0.05
N ASN A 235 22.70 -0.03 0.25
CA ASN A 235 22.11 -1.28 -0.24
C ASN A 235 20.84 -1.67 0.51
N THR A 236 20.68 -1.22 1.75
CA THR A 236 19.53 -1.55 2.59
C THR A 236 19.13 -0.39 3.50
N ALA A 237 17.82 -0.25 3.73
CA ALA A 237 17.24 0.62 4.74
C ALA A 237 16.22 -0.13 5.59
N LEU A 238 16.10 0.24 6.85
CA LEU A 238 15.18 -0.38 7.80
C LEU A 238 13.80 0.29 7.73
N GLN A 239 12.77 -0.54 7.74
CA GLN A 239 11.38 -0.12 7.92
C GLN A 239 10.81 -0.88 9.11
N THR A 240 10.13 -0.18 10.01
CA THR A 240 9.43 -0.80 11.13
C THR A 240 7.98 -0.33 11.20
N GLN A 241 7.10 -1.21 11.62
CA GLN A 241 5.71 -0.89 11.86
C GLN A 241 5.25 -1.58 13.13
N HIS A 242 4.66 -0.81 14.02
CA HIS A 242 4.07 -1.28 15.27
C HIS A 242 2.63 -0.80 15.33
N ASN A 243 1.71 -1.71 15.62
CA ASN A 243 0.30 -1.38 15.74
C ASN A 243 -0.30 -2.08 16.95
N MET A 244 -1.12 -1.34 17.71
CA MET A 244 -1.92 -1.86 18.80
C MET A 244 -3.38 -1.54 18.53
N THR A 245 -4.25 -2.53 18.60
CA THR A 245 -5.69 -2.35 18.45
C THR A 245 -6.44 -2.89 19.65
N ILE A 246 -7.52 -2.19 20.01
CA ILE A 246 -8.44 -2.61 21.06
C ILE A 246 -9.85 -2.54 20.48
N SER A 247 -10.58 -3.64 20.50
CA SER A 247 -11.95 -3.69 20.02
C SER A 247 -12.85 -4.48 20.98
N GLY A 248 -14.10 -4.08 21.06
CA GLY A 248 -15.07 -4.76 21.92
C GLY A 248 -16.38 -4.00 21.97
N GLY A 249 -17.28 -4.45 22.82
CA GLY A 249 -18.52 -3.73 23.03
C GLY A 249 -19.64 -4.57 23.63
N SER A 250 -20.71 -3.91 23.91
CA SER A 250 -22.01 -4.45 24.29
C SER A 250 -23.02 -4.29 23.15
N GLN A 251 -24.23 -4.76 23.32
CA GLN A 251 -25.33 -4.52 22.38
C GLN A 251 -25.58 -3.03 22.10
N LYS A 252 -25.29 -2.16 23.08
CA LYS A 252 -25.54 -0.71 22.97
C LYS A 252 -24.33 0.11 22.55
N VAL A 253 -23.12 -0.33 22.90
CA VAL A 253 -21.90 0.44 22.65
C VAL A 253 -20.85 -0.48 22.11
N ARG A 254 -20.35 -0.18 20.92
CA ARG A 254 -19.25 -0.92 20.27
C ARG A 254 -18.12 0.07 19.98
N TYR A 255 -16.90 -0.35 20.20
CA TYR A 255 -15.72 0.52 20.04
C TYR A 255 -14.58 -0.24 19.38
N PHE A 256 -13.84 0.50 18.57
CA PHE A 256 -12.55 0.10 18.03
C PHE A 256 -11.58 1.28 18.21
N ALA A 257 -10.44 1.02 18.78
CA ALA A 257 -9.36 1.99 18.88
C ALA A 257 -8.08 1.37 18.34
N SER A 258 -7.27 2.16 17.63
CA SER A 258 -5.95 1.77 17.16
C SER A 258 -4.92 2.84 17.43
N LEU A 259 -3.68 2.39 17.58
CA LEU A 259 -2.47 3.18 17.68
C LEU A 259 -1.43 2.54 16.79
N GLY A 260 -0.93 3.29 15.80
CA GLY A 260 0.07 2.83 14.85
C GLY A 260 1.29 3.74 14.87
N VAL A 261 2.47 3.14 14.80
CA VAL A 261 3.74 3.81 14.60
C VAL A 261 4.45 3.13 13.44
N PHE A 262 4.82 3.91 12.45
CA PHE A 262 5.55 3.47 11.28
C PHE A 262 6.79 4.33 11.12
N THR A 263 7.94 3.71 10.92
CA THR A 263 9.20 4.38 10.64
C THR A 263 9.86 3.76 9.42
N GLN A 264 10.42 4.59 8.58
CA GLN A 264 11.10 4.18 7.35
C GLN A 264 12.32 5.05 7.14
N ASP A 265 13.48 4.42 7.06
CA ASP A 265 14.73 5.09 6.74
C ASP A 265 14.87 5.25 5.23
N GLY A 266 15.59 6.30 4.82
CA GLY A 266 15.98 6.51 3.43
C GLY A 266 17.18 5.64 3.03
N LEU A 267 17.41 5.59 1.73
CA LEU A 267 18.49 4.82 1.11
C LEU A 267 19.75 5.64 0.84
N PHE A 268 19.85 6.87 1.38
CA PHE A 268 21.05 7.68 1.21
C PHE A 268 22.02 7.50 2.39
N ASN A 269 23.32 7.49 2.08
CA ASN A 269 24.36 7.54 3.09
C ASN A 269 24.44 8.92 3.72
N CYS A 270 24.47 8.99 5.04
CA CYS A 270 24.67 10.22 5.79
C CYS A 270 26.17 10.45 6.01
N TYR A 271 26.71 11.51 5.47
CA TYR A 271 28.11 11.88 5.64
C TYR A 271 28.30 13.09 6.54
N GLN A 272 27.22 13.83 6.80
CA GLN A 272 27.25 14.97 7.71
C GLN A 272 27.12 14.49 9.16
N LYS A 273 27.89 15.18 10.06
CA LYS A 273 27.87 14.88 11.51
C LYS A 273 27.02 15.89 12.29
N ASP A 274 26.82 17.06 11.72
CA ASP A 274 26.17 18.19 12.40
C ASP A 274 24.65 18.17 12.21
N TYR A 275 24.14 17.47 11.20
CA TYR A 275 22.72 17.28 10.93
C TYR A 275 22.48 15.96 10.19
N ASP A 276 21.26 15.42 10.34
CA ASP A 276 20.84 14.22 9.60
C ASP A 276 20.42 14.64 8.18
N ASP A 277 21.17 14.21 7.19
CA ASP A 277 20.96 14.48 5.76
C ASP A 277 20.24 13.31 5.06
N ASN A 278 19.86 12.27 5.79
CA ASN A 278 19.07 11.14 5.27
C ASN A 278 17.57 11.45 5.31
N TYR A 279 16.87 11.08 4.27
CA TYR A 279 15.43 11.07 4.30
C TYR A 279 14.94 10.00 5.26
N SER A 280 14.15 10.40 6.24
CA SER A 280 13.43 9.50 7.13
C SER A 280 11.95 9.87 7.17
N TYR A 281 11.10 8.88 7.34
CA TYR A 281 9.66 9.09 7.44
C TYR A 281 9.11 8.42 8.69
N ASN A 282 8.44 9.21 9.51
CA ASN A 282 7.77 8.73 10.71
C ASN A 282 6.29 9.08 10.61
N ARG A 283 5.42 8.06 10.75
CA ARG A 283 3.97 8.23 10.73
C ARG A 283 3.37 7.68 12.01
N TYR A 284 2.53 8.47 12.62
CA TYR A 284 1.76 8.11 13.80
C TYR A 284 0.29 8.12 13.44
N ASN A 285 -0.37 6.98 13.56
CA ASN A 285 -1.79 6.82 13.30
C ASN A 285 -2.53 6.66 14.63
N TYR A 286 -3.63 7.35 14.76
CA TYR A 286 -4.58 7.16 15.84
C TYR A 286 -5.98 7.11 15.26
N ARG A 287 -6.76 6.11 15.67
CA ARG A 287 -8.16 5.97 15.26
C ARG A 287 -9.03 5.57 16.44
N LEU A 288 -10.22 6.15 16.48
CA LEU A 288 -11.28 5.77 17.40
C LEU A 288 -12.61 5.70 16.64
N ASN A 289 -13.16 4.51 16.51
CA ASN A 289 -14.49 4.29 15.97
C ASN A 289 -15.42 3.88 17.11
N LEU A 290 -16.52 4.62 17.29
CA LEU A 290 -17.50 4.41 18.35
C LEU A 290 -18.91 4.37 17.76
N ASP A 291 -19.62 3.29 18.01
CA ASP A 291 -21.01 3.11 17.64
C ASP A 291 -21.86 2.98 18.89
N ILE A 292 -22.84 3.87 19.07
CA ILE A 292 -23.74 3.88 20.24
C ILE A 292 -25.19 3.81 19.76
N ASP A 293 -25.89 2.76 20.13
CA ASP A 293 -27.32 2.62 19.91
C ASP A 293 -28.09 3.32 21.06
N LEU A 294 -28.45 4.59 20.84
CA LEU A 294 -29.15 5.43 21.82
C LEU A 294 -30.58 4.92 22.06
N THR A 295 -31.25 4.56 21.00
CA THR A 295 -32.60 3.96 21.02
C THR A 295 -32.66 2.83 19.98
N LYS A 296 -33.79 2.12 19.89
CA LYS A 296 -33.98 1.11 18.84
C LYS A 296 -33.93 1.68 17.41
N THR A 297 -34.11 2.98 17.25
CA THR A 297 -34.19 3.68 15.95
C THR A 297 -33.12 4.74 15.77
N THR A 298 -32.35 5.06 16.82
CA THR A 298 -31.34 6.14 16.79
C THR A 298 -29.98 5.58 17.15
N GLN A 299 -29.05 5.73 16.22
CA GLN A 299 -27.66 5.35 16.39
C GLN A 299 -26.74 6.58 16.25
N PHE A 300 -25.79 6.72 17.15
CA PHE A 300 -24.70 7.68 17.09
C PHE A 300 -23.44 6.95 16.62
N ARG A 301 -22.78 7.47 15.59
CA ARG A 301 -21.52 6.98 15.07
C ARG A 301 -20.47 8.08 15.07
N MET A 302 -19.27 7.75 15.55
CA MET A 302 -18.09 8.60 15.52
C MET A 302 -16.94 7.83 14.91
N ASN A 303 -16.19 8.50 14.00
CA ASN A 303 -15.01 7.96 13.34
C ASN A 303 -13.85 8.95 13.47
#